data_db9726f87548ea7b8bb934c7f881c997
#
_entry.id   db9726f87548ea7b8bb934c7f881c997
#
_cell.length_a   1.000
_cell.length_b   1.000
_cell.length_c   1.000
_cell.angle_alpha   90.00
_cell.angle_beta   90.00
_cell.angle_gamma   90.00
#
_symmetry.space_group_name_H-M   'P 1'
#
loop_
_entity.id
_entity.type
_entity.pdbx_description
1 polymer ?
#
loop_
_entity_poly.entity_id
_entity_poly.type
_entity_poly.pdbx_seq_one_letter_code
_entity_poly.pdbx_strand_id
1 'polypeptide(L)'
;MLLSVLDYAMVDSGRTSQEALRETVALAQLADELGYHRFWVAEHHQVPALASASPELMIMHLLGKTQRIMVGSGGIMLPHYQPYKVAEWVTTLRSLYPGRVNVGLGNNPGTSSVRELMGTGELKRSDYAQQVTDLVQYLADPDSVGLHATGPSQEALWLLSAGLQSARLAGSLGQAYVYGYFLAPGKNPLASAQEALTTYRAACQEAGHRPQASLAVFVVLGQDETQCQQLLSALDVWQLGKQDYAEFKTFPTVQEAAAYPLSQEDRAQIEINRQRVVVGTLDQVKRQLDDLAASLDLEELMVIPLVPDIKNRQATLQALAQAYQLNQDKKSEEL
;
A
#
# COMPACT_ATOMS: atom_id res chain seq x y z
N MET A 1 13.27 13.33 2.89
CA MET A 1 12.60 12.01 2.85
C MET A 1 11.29 12.14 2.10
N LEU A 2 11.00 11.26 1.16
CA LEU A 2 9.75 11.22 0.41
C LEU A 2 8.66 10.52 1.24
N LEU A 3 7.44 11.05 1.21
CA LEU A 3 6.27 10.38 1.77
C LEU A 3 5.27 10.04 0.65
N SER A 4 4.75 8.83 0.73
CA SER A 4 3.70 8.29 -0.12
C SER A 4 2.52 7.82 0.71
N VAL A 5 1.36 7.64 0.09
CA VAL A 5 0.13 7.20 0.75
C VAL A 5 -0.35 5.89 0.15
N LEU A 6 -0.80 4.95 0.98
CA LEU A 6 -1.59 3.80 0.55
C LEU A 6 -2.96 3.88 1.23
N ASP A 7 -4.00 4.01 0.43
CA ASP A 7 -5.39 4.09 0.87
C ASP A 7 -6.14 2.77 0.63
N TYR A 8 -6.99 2.41 1.59
CA TYR A 8 -7.78 1.17 1.55
C TYR A 8 -9.22 1.40 1.11
N ALA A 9 -9.60 2.64 0.78
CA ALA A 9 -10.97 3.04 0.49
C ALA A 9 -11.96 2.59 1.59
N MET A 10 -11.67 3.00 2.83
CA MET A 10 -12.42 2.57 4.02
C MET A 10 -13.86 3.08 3.99
N VAL A 11 -14.80 2.19 4.27
CA VAL A 11 -16.21 2.51 4.47
C VAL A 11 -16.42 2.84 5.95
N ASP A 12 -16.46 4.12 6.28
CA ASP A 12 -16.70 4.59 7.65
C ASP A 12 -18.17 4.33 8.08
N SER A 13 -18.42 4.27 9.38
CA SER A 13 -19.77 4.11 9.94
C SER A 13 -20.74 5.19 9.42
N GLY A 14 -21.90 4.77 8.97
CA GLY A 14 -22.89 5.65 8.36
C GLY A 14 -22.57 6.06 6.92
N ARG A 15 -21.53 5.52 6.31
CA ARG A 15 -21.15 5.74 4.91
C ARG A 15 -21.46 4.54 4.03
N THR A 16 -21.62 4.81 2.75
CA THR A 16 -21.73 3.81 1.68
C THR A 16 -20.38 3.58 0.99
N SER A 17 -20.23 2.46 0.30
CA SER A 17 -19.03 2.23 -0.54
C SER A 17 -18.84 3.31 -1.62
N GLN A 18 -19.94 3.90 -2.13
CA GLN A 18 -19.85 5.01 -3.08
C GLN A 18 -19.22 6.26 -2.44
N GLU A 19 -19.59 6.57 -1.20
CA GLU A 19 -19.01 7.70 -0.46
C GLU A 19 -17.54 7.42 -0.13
N ALA A 20 -17.19 6.21 0.30
CA ALA A 20 -15.82 5.80 0.56
C ALA A 20 -14.92 5.97 -0.67
N LEU A 21 -15.36 5.56 -1.85
CA LEU A 21 -14.62 5.78 -3.11
C LEU A 21 -14.45 7.28 -3.43
N ARG A 22 -15.46 8.12 -3.15
CA ARG A 22 -15.34 9.59 -3.30
C ARG A 22 -14.37 10.19 -2.28
N GLU A 23 -14.35 9.68 -1.07
CA GLU A 23 -13.40 10.08 -0.02
C GLU A 23 -11.96 9.70 -0.40
N THR A 24 -11.75 8.53 -1.01
CA THR A 24 -10.45 8.16 -1.61
C THR A 24 -9.99 9.17 -2.68
N VAL A 25 -10.91 9.64 -3.55
CA VAL A 25 -10.60 10.69 -4.53
C VAL A 25 -10.19 11.98 -3.84
N ALA A 26 -10.92 12.40 -2.82
CA ALA A 26 -10.61 13.62 -2.06
C ALA A 26 -9.26 13.51 -1.32
N LEU A 27 -8.91 12.33 -0.77
CA LEU A 27 -7.61 12.08 -0.17
C LEU A 27 -6.48 12.14 -1.20
N ALA A 28 -6.66 11.58 -2.40
CA ALA A 28 -5.67 11.63 -3.45
C ALA A 28 -5.43 13.06 -3.94
N GLN A 29 -6.49 13.87 -4.09
CA GLN A 29 -6.38 15.29 -4.44
C GLN A 29 -5.64 16.08 -3.35
N LEU A 30 -6.00 15.85 -2.08
CA LEU A 30 -5.30 16.46 -0.96
C LEU A 30 -3.82 16.06 -0.93
N ALA A 31 -3.49 14.79 -1.13
CA ALA A 31 -2.11 14.31 -1.19
C ALA A 31 -1.32 14.95 -2.34
N ASP A 32 -1.94 15.13 -3.52
CA ASP A 32 -1.34 15.83 -4.66
C ASP A 32 -1.06 17.31 -4.33
N GLU A 33 -2.03 18.00 -3.73
CA GLU A 33 -1.89 19.40 -3.30
C GLU A 33 -0.79 19.56 -2.23
N LEU A 34 -0.71 18.64 -1.30
CA LEU A 34 0.26 18.64 -0.20
C LEU A 34 1.67 18.21 -0.62
N GLY A 35 1.86 17.67 -1.82
CA GLY A 35 3.16 17.31 -2.36
C GLY A 35 3.64 15.91 -2.02
N TYR A 36 2.76 15.00 -1.65
CA TYR A 36 3.10 13.58 -1.52
C TYR A 36 3.65 13.03 -2.84
N HIS A 37 4.55 12.05 -2.73
CA HIS A 37 5.22 11.49 -3.89
C HIS A 37 4.33 10.51 -4.66
N ARG A 38 3.60 9.63 -3.96
CA ARG A 38 2.69 8.63 -4.54
C ARG A 38 1.39 8.54 -3.76
N PHE A 39 0.32 8.17 -4.46
CA PHE A 39 -0.94 7.74 -3.86
C PHE A 39 -1.34 6.40 -4.46
N TRP A 40 -1.36 5.36 -3.64
CA TRP A 40 -1.73 4.02 -4.03
C TRP A 40 -3.07 3.62 -3.44
N VAL A 41 -3.80 2.76 -4.16
CA VAL A 41 -5.02 2.12 -3.68
C VAL A 41 -4.80 0.62 -3.56
N ALA A 42 -5.35 0.03 -2.49
CA ALA A 42 -5.29 -1.41 -2.27
C ALA A 42 -6.35 -2.16 -3.08
N GLU A 43 -6.18 -3.48 -3.20
CA GLU A 43 -7.20 -4.40 -3.73
C GLU A 43 -7.65 -5.34 -2.62
N HIS A 44 -8.94 -5.30 -2.28
CA HIS A 44 -9.54 -6.18 -1.29
C HIS A 44 -10.90 -6.70 -1.77
N HIS A 45 -11.12 -7.99 -1.61
CA HIS A 45 -12.34 -8.67 -1.99
C HIS A 45 -13.04 -9.25 -0.77
N GLN A 46 -14.37 -9.16 -0.74
CA GLN A 46 -15.23 -9.69 0.35
C GLN A 46 -14.91 -9.12 1.74
N VAL A 47 -14.34 -7.90 1.80
CA VAL A 47 -14.14 -7.15 3.05
C VAL A 47 -15.12 -5.99 3.07
N PRO A 48 -16.25 -6.08 3.79
CA PRO A 48 -17.33 -5.09 3.70
C PRO A 48 -16.92 -3.67 4.09
N ALA A 49 -15.95 -3.55 4.99
CA ALA A 49 -15.42 -2.27 5.44
C ALA A 49 -14.47 -1.58 4.44
N LEU A 50 -14.18 -2.19 3.28
CA LEU A 50 -13.27 -1.66 2.26
C LEU A 50 -13.96 -1.64 0.90
N ALA A 51 -13.93 -0.52 0.20
CA ALA A 51 -14.65 -0.33 -1.06
C ALA A 51 -13.78 -0.57 -2.32
N SER A 52 -12.46 -0.67 -2.19
CA SER A 52 -11.55 -0.82 -3.34
C SER A 52 -11.36 -2.29 -3.70
N ALA A 53 -12.06 -2.75 -4.72
CA ALA A 53 -11.95 -4.11 -5.27
C ALA A 53 -11.42 -4.13 -6.72
N SER A 54 -11.28 -2.98 -7.38
CA SER A 54 -10.81 -2.82 -8.75
C SER A 54 -9.82 -1.66 -8.83
N PRO A 55 -8.58 -1.87 -8.37
CA PRO A 55 -7.59 -0.81 -8.29
C PRO A 55 -7.26 -0.19 -9.66
N GLU A 56 -7.29 -0.96 -10.74
CA GLU A 56 -7.06 -0.48 -12.10
C GLU A 56 -8.05 0.61 -12.54
N LEU A 57 -9.32 0.48 -12.16
CA LEU A 57 -10.35 1.49 -12.41
C LEU A 57 -10.16 2.73 -11.53
N MET A 58 -9.81 2.51 -10.26
CA MET A 58 -9.51 3.60 -9.35
C MET A 58 -8.26 4.39 -9.77
N ILE A 59 -7.19 3.71 -10.19
CA ILE A 59 -5.98 4.36 -10.73
C ILE A 59 -6.33 5.27 -11.90
N MET A 60 -7.08 4.76 -12.89
CA MET A 60 -7.52 5.55 -14.05
C MET A 60 -8.31 6.79 -13.61
N HIS A 61 -9.25 6.62 -12.67
CA HIS A 61 -10.06 7.71 -12.18
C HIS A 61 -9.23 8.75 -11.42
N LEU A 62 -8.33 8.32 -10.54
CA LEU A 62 -7.47 9.19 -9.73
C LEU A 62 -6.47 9.97 -10.60
N LEU A 63 -5.88 9.33 -11.62
CA LEU A 63 -5.00 10.00 -12.59
C LEU A 63 -5.70 11.18 -13.28
N GLY A 64 -6.99 11.01 -13.62
CA GLY A 64 -7.81 12.08 -14.21
C GLY A 64 -8.28 13.16 -13.21
N LYS A 65 -8.11 12.93 -11.89
CA LYS A 65 -8.52 13.86 -10.83
C LYS A 65 -7.37 14.55 -10.11
N THR A 66 -6.15 14.17 -10.39
CA THR A 66 -4.91 14.69 -9.81
C THR A 66 -3.99 15.22 -10.91
N GLN A 67 -2.99 16.04 -10.57
CA GLN A 67 -2.16 16.74 -11.56
C GLN A 67 -0.71 16.21 -11.61
N ARG A 68 -0.08 15.95 -10.47
CA ARG A 68 1.36 15.69 -10.34
C ARG A 68 1.69 14.36 -9.69
N ILE A 69 0.93 14.00 -8.65
CA ILE A 69 1.19 12.81 -7.83
C ILE A 69 1.20 11.54 -8.69
N MET A 70 2.15 10.65 -8.46
CA MET A 70 2.12 9.32 -9.05
C MET A 70 0.98 8.51 -8.44
N VAL A 71 0.23 7.80 -9.27
CA VAL A 71 -0.90 6.99 -8.81
C VAL A 71 -0.64 5.52 -9.11
N GLY A 72 -1.00 4.65 -8.19
CA GLY A 72 -0.74 3.22 -8.35
C GLY A 72 -1.57 2.32 -7.47
N SER A 73 -1.12 1.08 -7.36
CA SER A 73 -1.74 0.03 -6.54
C SER A 73 -0.82 -0.49 -5.46
N GLY A 74 -1.39 -0.83 -4.31
CA GLY A 74 -0.62 -1.45 -3.25
C GLY A 74 -1.33 -2.66 -2.63
N GLY A 75 -1.48 -3.76 -3.40
CA GLY A 75 -1.08 -4.04 -4.78
C GLY A 75 -2.20 -4.79 -5.52
N ILE A 76 -2.08 -4.82 -6.84
CA ILE A 76 -2.92 -5.72 -7.65
C ILE A 76 -2.68 -7.16 -7.17
N MET A 77 -3.73 -7.89 -6.89
CA MET A 77 -3.66 -9.31 -6.51
C MET A 77 -3.37 -10.15 -7.77
N LEU A 78 -2.12 -10.06 -8.27
CA LEU A 78 -1.69 -10.66 -9.55
C LEU A 78 -2.08 -12.13 -9.71
N PRO A 79 -2.13 -12.98 -8.65
CA PRO A 79 -2.61 -14.36 -8.79
C PRO A 79 -4.00 -14.50 -9.42
N HIS A 80 -4.84 -13.47 -9.40
CA HIS A 80 -6.18 -13.51 -10.00
C HIS A 80 -6.23 -13.13 -11.47
N TYR A 81 -5.11 -12.63 -12.04
CA TYR A 81 -5.09 -12.04 -13.37
C TYR A 81 -4.10 -12.73 -14.30
N GLN A 82 -4.42 -12.75 -15.59
CA GLN A 82 -3.44 -13.11 -16.60
C GLN A 82 -2.43 -11.97 -16.75
N PRO A 83 -1.12 -12.25 -16.69
CA PRO A 83 -0.07 -11.21 -16.80
C PRO A 83 -0.22 -10.34 -18.05
N TYR A 84 -0.62 -10.95 -19.17
CA TYR A 84 -0.89 -10.22 -20.42
C TYR A 84 -1.99 -9.16 -20.24
N LYS A 85 -3.09 -9.50 -19.54
CA LYS A 85 -4.17 -8.53 -19.29
C LYS A 85 -3.72 -7.38 -18.39
N VAL A 86 -2.89 -7.67 -17.39
CA VAL A 86 -2.28 -6.63 -16.55
C VAL A 86 -1.35 -5.74 -17.38
N ALA A 87 -0.57 -6.32 -18.28
CA ALA A 87 0.28 -5.55 -19.20
C ALA A 87 -0.53 -4.61 -20.09
N GLU A 88 -1.71 -5.05 -20.63
CA GLU A 88 -2.62 -4.18 -21.38
C GLU A 88 -3.10 -2.97 -20.53
N TRP A 89 -3.48 -3.19 -19.27
CA TRP A 89 -3.87 -2.09 -18.37
C TRP A 89 -2.73 -1.10 -18.15
N VAL A 90 -1.56 -1.63 -17.81
CA VAL A 90 -0.37 -0.83 -17.51
C VAL A 90 0.02 0.02 -18.71
N THR A 91 0.10 -0.57 -19.90
CA THR A 91 0.47 0.15 -21.14
C THR A 91 -0.57 1.20 -21.51
N THR A 92 -1.87 0.89 -21.35
CA THR A 92 -2.95 1.86 -21.58
C THR A 92 -2.83 3.05 -20.61
N LEU A 93 -2.68 2.79 -19.30
CA LEU A 93 -2.55 3.84 -18.31
C LEU A 93 -1.32 4.71 -18.53
N ARG A 94 -0.15 4.09 -18.83
CA ARG A 94 1.11 4.81 -19.11
C ARG A 94 1.05 5.64 -20.38
N SER A 95 0.32 5.17 -21.40
CA SER A 95 0.10 5.92 -22.63
C SER A 95 -0.76 7.17 -22.40
N LEU A 96 -1.76 7.08 -21.52
CA LEU A 96 -2.63 8.22 -21.19
C LEU A 96 -2.02 9.18 -20.18
N TYR A 97 -1.18 8.67 -19.27
CA TYR A 97 -0.60 9.42 -18.15
C TYR A 97 0.89 9.10 -17.99
N PRO A 98 1.74 9.51 -18.96
CA PRO A 98 3.17 9.18 -18.95
C PRO A 98 3.85 9.74 -17.68
N GLY A 99 4.71 8.92 -17.06
CA GLY A 99 5.49 9.28 -15.87
C GLY A 99 4.69 9.33 -14.56
N ARG A 100 3.39 8.97 -14.58
CA ARG A 100 2.53 9.09 -13.39
C ARG A 100 1.96 7.77 -12.89
N VAL A 101 2.25 6.66 -13.55
CA VAL A 101 1.65 5.35 -13.24
C VAL A 101 2.64 4.44 -12.52
N ASN A 102 2.33 4.07 -11.29
CA ASN A 102 3.09 3.09 -10.52
C ASN A 102 2.23 1.86 -10.24
N VAL A 103 2.65 0.70 -10.67
CA VAL A 103 1.90 -0.53 -10.42
C VAL A 103 2.60 -1.39 -9.40
N GLY A 104 1.97 -1.53 -8.24
CA GLY A 104 2.37 -2.46 -7.19
C GLY A 104 1.60 -3.78 -7.32
N LEU A 105 2.31 -4.87 -7.13
CA LEU A 105 1.81 -6.24 -7.24
C LEU A 105 1.79 -6.90 -5.86
N GLY A 106 0.67 -7.54 -5.51
CA GLY A 106 0.52 -8.38 -4.34
C GLY A 106 0.52 -9.87 -4.70
N ASN A 107 1.01 -10.69 -3.79
CA ASN A 107 1.08 -12.15 -3.97
C ASN A 107 0.02 -12.91 -3.15
N ASN A 108 -0.85 -12.22 -2.44
CA ASN A 108 -1.91 -12.85 -1.65
C ASN A 108 -3.08 -13.23 -2.57
N PRO A 109 -3.49 -14.51 -2.63
CA PRO A 109 -4.65 -14.92 -3.43
C PRO A 109 -5.98 -14.75 -2.69
N GLY A 110 -6.01 -14.13 -1.51
CA GLY A 110 -7.22 -13.99 -0.71
C GLY A 110 -7.75 -15.31 -0.13
N THR A 111 -9.01 -15.28 0.30
CA THR A 111 -9.71 -16.44 0.89
C THR A 111 -10.05 -17.50 -0.15
N SER A 112 -10.45 -18.70 0.28
CA SER A 112 -10.94 -19.75 -0.63
C SER A 112 -12.16 -19.29 -1.44
N SER A 113 -13.07 -18.56 -0.80
CA SER A 113 -14.27 -18.00 -1.46
C SER A 113 -13.89 -16.98 -2.56
N VAL A 114 -12.93 -16.11 -2.29
CA VAL A 114 -12.43 -15.17 -3.32
C VAL A 114 -11.83 -15.93 -4.50
N ARG A 115 -10.99 -16.93 -4.25
CA ARG A 115 -10.38 -17.75 -5.32
C ARG A 115 -11.43 -18.48 -6.18
N GLU A 116 -12.49 -19.00 -5.54
CA GLU A 116 -13.59 -19.65 -6.26
C GLU A 116 -14.31 -18.66 -7.17
N LEU A 117 -14.70 -17.48 -6.66
CA LEU A 117 -15.39 -16.44 -7.42
C LEU A 117 -14.53 -15.86 -8.56
N MET A 118 -13.22 -15.77 -8.35
CA MET A 118 -12.27 -15.30 -9.38
C MET A 118 -11.86 -16.41 -10.37
N GLY A 119 -12.29 -17.65 -10.13
CA GLY A 119 -11.99 -18.77 -11.03
C GLY A 119 -10.53 -19.22 -11.03
N THR A 120 -9.77 -18.90 -9.98
CA THR A 120 -8.31 -19.12 -9.93
C THR A 120 -7.90 -20.43 -9.25
N GLY A 121 -8.81 -21.14 -8.57
CA GLY A 121 -8.57 -22.46 -7.97
C GLY A 121 -7.42 -22.49 -6.94
N GLU A 122 -6.65 -23.57 -6.93
CA GLU A 122 -5.43 -23.68 -6.11
C GLU A 122 -4.22 -23.08 -6.84
N LEU A 123 -3.78 -21.92 -6.35
CA LEU A 123 -2.61 -21.22 -6.87
C LEU A 123 -1.34 -21.68 -6.12
N LYS A 124 -0.30 -22.02 -6.85
CA LYS A 124 1.02 -22.32 -6.30
C LYS A 124 1.87 -21.05 -6.21
N ARG A 125 2.73 -20.96 -5.21
CA ARG A 125 3.67 -19.82 -5.09
C ARG A 125 4.62 -19.69 -6.28
N SER A 126 4.96 -20.80 -6.94
CA SER A 126 5.74 -20.82 -8.17
C SER A 126 5.05 -20.06 -9.31
N ASP A 127 3.74 -20.09 -9.35
CA ASP A 127 2.96 -19.46 -10.41
C ASP A 127 3.06 -17.94 -10.33
N TYR A 128 3.05 -17.37 -9.12
CA TYR A 128 3.25 -15.92 -8.92
C TYR A 128 4.60 -15.43 -9.45
N ALA A 129 5.69 -16.15 -9.18
CA ALA A 129 7.01 -15.78 -9.68
C ALA A 129 7.06 -15.77 -11.22
N GLN A 130 6.43 -16.77 -11.86
CA GLN A 130 6.32 -16.82 -13.31
C GLN A 130 5.44 -15.69 -13.85
N GLN A 131 4.29 -15.43 -13.22
CA GLN A 131 3.41 -14.33 -13.61
C GLN A 131 4.09 -12.97 -13.56
N VAL A 132 4.89 -12.71 -12.51
CA VAL A 132 5.70 -11.47 -12.42
C VAL A 132 6.73 -11.42 -13.54
N THR A 133 7.44 -12.53 -13.80
CA THR A 133 8.45 -12.60 -14.86
C THR A 133 7.84 -12.32 -16.23
N ASP A 134 6.70 -12.97 -16.54
CA ASP A 134 6.00 -12.78 -17.81
C ASP A 134 5.53 -11.32 -17.97
N LEU A 135 4.98 -10.74 -16.90
CA LEU A 135 4.54 -9.33 -16.92
C LEU A 135 5.69 -8.36 -17.17
N VAL A 136 6.84 -8.58 -16.49
CA VAL A 136 8.06 -7.78 -16.70
C VAL A 136 8.54 -7.90 -18.15
N GLN A 137 8.54 -9.12 -18.72
CA GLN A 137 8.94 -9.34 -20.11
C GLN A 137 7.99 -8.65 -21.11
N TYR A 138 6.68 -8.76 -20.91
CA TYR A 138 5.69 -8.11 -21.78
C TYR A 138 5.82 -6.58 -21.76
N LEU A 139 6.14 -5.99 -20.61
CA LEU A 139 6.35 -4.54 -20.50
C LEU A 139 7.71 -4.08 -21.01
N ALA A 140 8.72 -4.94 -21.00
CA ALA A 140 10.05 -4.64 -21.55
C ALA A 140 10.08 -4.68 -23.09
N ASP A 141 9.31 -5.61 -23.69
CA ASP A 141 9.18 -5.74 -25.14
C ASP A 141 7.71 -5.93 -25.53
N PRO A 142 6.92 -4.85 -25.47
CA PRO A 142 5.48 -4.91 -25.72
C PRO A 142 5.13 -5.31 -27.16
N ASP A 143 5.99 -4.98 -28.14
CA ASP A 143 5.74 -5.29 -29.54
C ASP A 143 5.83 -6.80 -29.81
N SER A 144 6.66 -7.54 -29.06
CA SER A 144 6.83 -9.00 -29.20
C SER A 144 5.54 -9.78 -28.93
N VAL A 145 4.63 -9.20 -28.16
CA VAL A 145 3.33 -9.79 -27.78
C VAL A 145 2.13 -9.00 -28.31
N GLY A 146 2.36 -8.04 -29.21
CA GLY A 146 1.31 -7.24 -29.85
C GLY A 146 0.63 -6.24 -28.90
N LEU A 147 1.31 -5.79 -27.85
CA LEU A 147 0.85 -4.70 -27.02
C LEU A 147 1.12 -3.37 -27.72
N HIS A 148 0.08 -2.60 -28.00
CA HIS A 148 0.20 -1.28 -28.60
C HIS A 148 0.58 -0.25 -27.54
N ALA A 149 1.87 -0.09 -27.27
CA ALA A 149 2.41 0.88 -26.33
C ALA A 149 3.16 2.01 -27.07
N THR A 150 3.23 3.18 -26.46
CA THR A 150 3.98 4.35 -26.99
C THR A 150 5.49 4.25 -26.75
N GLY A 151 6.04 3.05 -26.70
CA GLY A 151 7.46 2.76 -26.49
C GLY A 151 7.73 1.93 -25.23
N PRO A 152 8.98 1.43 -25.07
CA PRO A 152 9.35 0.65 -23.91
C PRO A 152 9.24 1.49 -22.65
N SER A 153 8.49 0.98 -21.67
CA SER A 153 8.38 1.62 -20.38
C SER A 153 9.56 1.23 -19.49
N GLN A 154 10.36 2.21 -19.08
CA GLN A 154 11.45 2.02 -18.13
C GLN A 154 10.98 2.09 -16.66
N GLU A 155 9.69 2.34 -16.42
CA GLU A 155 9.14 2.42 -15.08
C GLU A 155 9.03 1.03 -14.46
N ALA A 156 9.72 0.82 -13.35
CA ALA A 156 9.69 -0.43 -12.62
C ALA A 156 8.27 -0.74 -12.09
N LEU A 157 7.92 -2.04 -12.07
CA LEU A 157 6.84 -2.54 -11.24
C LEU A 157 7.31 -2.58 -9.78
N TRP A 158 6.37 -2.55 -8.85
CA TRP A 158 6.64 -2.63 -7.43
C TRP A 158 6.10 -3.95 -6.87
N LEU A 159 6.90 -4.71 -6.15
CA LEU A 159 6.44 -5.90 -5.45
C LEU A 159 6.20 -5.55 -3.98
N LEU A 160 4.94 -5.62 -3.53
CA LEU A 160 4.55 -5.39 -2.14
C LEU A 160 4.47 -6.72 -1.39
N SER A 161 5.34 -6.95 -0.44
CA SER A 161 5.31 -8.14 0.42
C SER A 161 6.17 -7.97 1.67
N ALA A 162 6.08 -8.94 2.61
CA ALA A 162 7.03 -9.10 3.71
C ALA A 162 7.91 -10.37 3.56
N GLY A 163 7.81 -11.07 2.44
CA GLY A 163 8.49 -12.35 2.22
C GLY A 163 9.81 -12.24 1.47
N LEU A 164 10.83 -12.99 1.92
CA LEU A 164 12.18 -13.01 1.30
C LEU A 164 12.17 -13.46 -0.17
N GLN A 165 11.25 -14.35 -0.55
CA GLN A 165 11.14 -14.81 -1.93
C GLN A 165 10.74 -13.69 -2.89
N SER A 166 9.74 -12.86 -2.50
CA SER A 166 9.36 -11.70 -3.31
C SER A 166 10.43 -10.62 -3.33
N ALA A 167 11.16 -10.43 -2.23
CA ALA A 167 12.28 -9.50 -2.17
C ALA A 167 13.39 -9.92 -3.16
N ARG A 168 13.79 -11.21 -3.15
CA ARG A 168 14.76 -11.77 -4.09
C ARG A 168 14.27 -11.67 -5.54
N LEU A 169 12.99 -12.02 -5.79
CA LEU A 169 12.41 -11.93 -7.13
C LEU A 169 12.44 -10.51 -7.68
N ALA A 170 12.03 -9.53 -6.88
CA ALA A 170 12.06 -8.12 -7.27
C ALA A 170 13.48 -7.68 -7.66
N GLY A 171 14.48 -7.98 -6.81
CA GLY A 171 15.86 -7.61 -7.07
C GLY A 171 16.45 -8.29 -8.30
N SER A 172 16.22 -9.60 -8.50
CA SER A 172 16.72 -10.33 -9.66
C SER A 172 16.13 -9.88 -11.00
N LEU A 173 14.90 -9.35 -10.99
CA LEU A 173 14.21 -8.81 -12.17
C LEU A 173 14.40 -7.28 -12.35
N GLY A 174 15.18 -6.61 -11.50
CA GLY A 174 15.36 -5.16 -11.55
C GLY A 174 14.10 -4.37 -11.24
N GLN A 175 13.15 -4.97 -10.50
CA GLN A 175 11.91 -4.32 -10.11
C GLN A 175 12.04 -3.68 -8.74
N ALA A 176 11.19 -2.70 -8.44
CA ALA A 176 11.15 -2.03 -7.16
C ALA A 176 10.47 -2.89 -6.07
N TYR A 177 10.79 -2.63 -4.80
CA TYR A 177 10.28 -3.42 -3.70
C TYR A 177 9.69 -2.54 -2.59
N VAL A 178 8.46 -2.86 -2.17
CA VAL A 178 7.85 -2.28 -0.96
C VAL A 178 7.73 -3.34 0.11
N TYR A 179 8.42 -3.12 1.23
CA TYR A 179 8.21 -3.97 2.39
C TYR A 179 6.93 -3.59 3.11
N GLY A 180 5.96 -4.50 3.18
CA GLY A 180 4.74 -4.32 3.97
C GLY A 180 5.03 -4.55 5.46
N TYR A 181 5.33 -3.50 6.21
CA TYR A 181 5.65 -3.59 7.65
C TYR A 181 4.49 -4.17 8.45
N PHE A 182 3.27 -3.87 8.05
CA PHE A 182 2.03 -4.43 8.60
C PHE A 182 1.85 -5.93 8.35
N LEU A 183 2.61 -6.51 7.41
CA LEU A 183 2.63 -7.95 7.09
C LEU A 183 3.83 -8.67 7.73
N ALA A 184 4.68 -7.97 8.48
CA ALA A 184 5.91 -8.51 9.03
C ALA A 184 5.65 -9.80 9.83
N PRO A 185 6.36 -10.90 9.58
CA PRO A 185 6.21 -12.11 10.35
C PRO A 185 6.84 -11.99 11.75
N GLY A 186 6.30 -12.76 12.70
CA GLY A 186 6.88 -12.90 14.03
C GLY A 186 6.75 -11.66 14.93
N LYS A 187 7.62 -11.60 15.94
CA LYS A 187 7.56 -10.60 17.02
C LYS A 187 8.60 -9.47 16.87
N ASN A 188 9.41 -9.48 15.83
CA ASN A 188 10.39 -8.42 15.56
C ASN A 188 10.25 -7.92 14.14
N PRO A 189 9.28 -7.03 13.85
CA PRO A 189 9.02 -6.54 12.51
C PRO A 189 10.21 -5.78 11.90
N LEU A 190 11.01 -5.08 12.72
CA LEU A 190 12.19 -4.36 12.23
C LEU A 190 13.27 -5.31 11.71
N ALA A 191 13.58 -6.38 12.46
CA ALA A 191 14.56 -7.37 12.01
C ALA A 191 14.10 -8.07 10.73
N SER A 192 12.81 -8.41 10.62
CA SER A 192 12.23 -9.00 9.41
C SER A 192 12.31 -8.05 8.21
N ALA A 193 12.10 -6.75 8.41
CA ALA A 193 12.26 -5.74 7.37
C ALA A 193 13.73 -5.61 6.92
N GLN A 194 14.66 -5.58 7.86
CA GLN A 194 16.10 -5.53 7.58
C GLN A 194 16.54 -6.73 6.74
N GLU A 195 16.12 -7.94 7.11
CA GLU A 195 16.43 -9.16 6.37
C GLU A 195 15.88 -9.14 4.94
N ALA A 196 14.63 -8.73 4.76
CA ALA A 196 14.00 -8.66 3.46
C ALA A 196 14.65 -7.61 2.54
N LEU A 197 14.93 -6.41 3.07
CA LEU A 197 15.57 -5.34 2.31
C LEU A 197 17.04 -5.67 1.98
N THR A 198 17.76 -6.34 2.88
CA THR A 198 19.10 -6.85 2.61
C THR A 198 19.08 -7.90 1.50
N THR A 199 18.13 -8.85 1.55
CA THR A 199 17.92 -9.86 0.50
C THR A 199 17.60 -9.21 -0.86
N TYR A 200 16.74 -8.19 -0.86
CA TYR A 200 16.40 -7.43 -2.07
C TYR A 200 17.62 -6.75 -2.68
N ARG A 201 18.39 -5.98 -1.86
CA ARG A 201 19.59 -5.26 -2.32
C ARG A 201 20.68 -6.19 -2.84
N ALA A 202 20.89 -7.32 -2.15
CA ALA A 202 21.84 -8.34 -2.61
C ALA A 202 21.45 -8.90 -3.98
N ALA A 203 20.17 -9.23 -4.19
CA ALA A 203 19.69 -9.73 -5.48
C ALA A 203 19.81 -8.66 -6.60
N CYS A 204 19.56 -7.37 -6.29
CA CYS A 204 19.81 -6.28 -7.23
C CYS A 204 21.29 -6.21 -7.61
N GLN A 205 22.18 -6.28 -6.63
CA GLN A 205 23.63 -6.23 -6.87
C GLN A 205 24.13 -7.42 -7.72
N GLU A 206 23.66 -8.63 -7.41
CA GLU A 206 23.99 -9.84 -8.17
C GLU A 206 23.56 -9.75 -9.64
N ALA A 207 22.39 -9.12 -9.90
CA ALA A 207 21.83 -8.95 -11.24
C ALA A 207 22.28 -7.65 -11.95
N GLY A 208 23.06 -6.78 -11.29
CA GLY A 208 23.54 -5.52 -11.86
C GLY A 208 22.47 -4.42 -11.91
N HIS A 209 21.44 -4.48 -11.06
CA HIS A 209 20.38 -3.51 -11.01
C HIS A 209 20.56 -2.49 -9.86
N ARG A 210 20.01 -1.29 -10.02
CA ARG A 210 19.95 -0.29 -8.96
C ARG A 210 18.73 -0.57 -8.07
N PRO A 211 18.88 -0.71 -6.75
CA PRO A 211 17.77 -0.93 -5.85
C PRO A 211 16.88 0.31 -5.74
N GLN A 212 15.56 0.09 -5.71
CA GLN A 212 14.55 1.10 -5.39
C GLN A 212 13.57 0.49 -4.40
N ALA A 213 13.61 0.95 -3.14
CA ALA A 213 12.84 0.35 -2.06
C ALA A 213 12.07 1.39 -1.25
N SER A 214 10.94 0.96 -0.70
CA SER A 214 10.10 1.70 0.23
C SER A 214 9.55 0.77 1.31
N LEU A 215 8.94 1.32 2.34
CA LEU A 215 8.26 0.58 3.41
C LEU A 215 6.86 1.14 3.58
N ALA A 216 5.85 0.25 3.58
CA ALA A 216 4.46 0.62 3.85
C ALA A 216 4.11 0.27 5.30
N VAL A 217 3.59 1.25 6.06
CA VAL A 217 3.33 1.13 7.50
C VAL A 217 2.02 1.80 7.90
N PHE A 218 1.25 1.17 8.80
CA PHE A 218 0.08 1.81 9.42
C PHE A 218 0.51 2.96 10.31
N VAL A 219 -0.18 4.08 10.16
CA VAL A 219 0.06 5.29 10.95
C VAL A 219 -1.22 5.72 11.65
N VAL A 220 -1.16 5.83 12.98
CA VAL A 220 -2.22 6.36 13.82
C VAL A 220 -1.72 7.63 14.47
N LEU A 221 -2.20 8.78 13.98
CA LEU A 221 -1.82 10.10 14.48
C LEU A 221 -3.00 10.74 15.19
N GLY A 222 -2.80 11.12 16.44
CA GLY A 222 -3.77 11.88 17.25
C GLY A 222 -3.20 13.22 17.71
N GLN A 223 -4.09 14.11 18.11
CA GLN A 223 -3.72 15.43 18.66
C GLN A 223 -3.07 15.31 20.05
N ASP A 224 -3.50 14.31 20.80
CA ASP A 224 -2.99 13.97 22.13
C ASP A 224 -3.00 12.46 22.36
N GLU A 225 -2.43 12.01 23.48
CA GLU A 225 -2.34 10.59 23.82
C GLU A 225 -3.71 9.90 23.91
N THR A 226 -4.72 10.61 24.40
CA THR A 226 -6.08 10.07 24.53
C THR A 226 -6.68 9.75 23.15
N GLN A 227 -6.58 10.68 22.21
CA GLN A 227 -7.05 10.47 20.84
C GLN A 227 -6.22 9.39 20.14
N CYS A 228 -4.90 9.35 20.34
CA CYS A 228 -4.04 8.28 19.80
C CYS A 228 -4.56 6.90 20.22
N GLN A 229 -4.82 6.68 21.50
CA GLN A 229 -5.32 5.41 22.02
C GLN A 229 -6.73 5.08 21.53
N GLN A 230 -7.60 6.08 21.40
CA GLN A 230 -8.94 5.90 20.85
C GLN A 230 -8.90 5.45 19.38
N LEU A 231 -8.13 6.13 18.54
CA LEU A 231 -7.97 5.76 17.13
C LEU A 231 -7.29 4.39 16.96
N LEU A 232 -6.26 4.13 17.78
CA LEU A 232 -5.55 2.84 17.77
C LEU A 232 -6.49 1.70 18.14
N SER A 233 -7.41 1.89 19.10
CA SER A 233 -8.37 0.85 19.50
C SER A 233 -9.26 0.39 18.35
N ALA A 234 -9.67 1.28 17.46
CA ALA A 234 -10.44 0.93 16.27
C ALA A 234 -9.63 0.07 15.29
N LEU A 235 -8.37 0.43 15.08
CA LEU A 235 -7.45 -0.36 14.27
C LEU A 235 -7.18 -1.73 14.90
N ASP A 236 -6.94 -1.79 16.21
CA ASP A 236 -6.69 -3.02 16.95
C ASP A 236 -7.79 -4.06 16.75
N VAL A 237 -9.03 -3.63 16.95
CA VAL A 237 -10.21 -4.52 16.82
C VAL A 237 -10.36 -4.97 15.37
N TRP A 238 -10.21 -4.09 14.41
CA TRP A 238 -10.29 -4.44 12.99
C TRP A 238 -9.17 -5.41 12.58
N GLN A 239 -7.94 -5.20 13.05
CA GLN A 239 -6.78 -6.05 12.74
C GLN A 239 -6.84 -7.46 13.37
N LEU A 240 -7.81 -7.77 14.23
CA LEU A 240 -8.05 -9.15 14.65
C LEU A 240 -8.45 -10.04 13.46
N GLY A 241 -8.94 -9.46 12.38
CA GLY A 241 -9.22 -10.16 11.13
C GLY A 241 -10.28 -11.25 11.25
N LYS A 242 -11.15 -11.19 12.27
CA LYS A 242 -12.18 -12.19 12.49
C LYS A 242 -13.11 -12.31 11.29
N GLN A 243 -13.56 -13.54 11.00
CA GLN A 243 -14.38 -13.84 9.82
C GLN A 243 -13.77 -13.34 8.51
N ASP A 244 -12.45 -13.45 8.35
CA ASP A 244 -11.72 -12.94 7.19
C ASP A 244 -11.99 -11.44 6.94
N TYR A 245 -12.04 -10.63 8.01
CA TYR A 245 -12.39 -9.20 8.02
C TYR A 245 -13.85 -8.88 7.67
N ALA A 246 -14.74 -9.86 7.65
CA ALA A 246 -16.16 -9.66 7.37
C ALA A 246 -17.02 -9.43 8.63
N GLU A 247 -16.44 -9.44 9.83
CA GLU A 247 -17.12 -9.18 11.09
C GLU A 247 -17.75 -7.78 11.12
N PHE A 248 -17.05 -6.78 10.59
CA PHE A 248 -17.51 -5.40 10.51
C PHE A 248 -18.01 -5.06 9.11
N LYS A 249 -19.23 -4.52 9.02
CA LYS A 249 -19.79 -4.02 7.75
C LYS A 249 -19.18 -2.70 7.31
N THR A 250 -18.70 -1.92 8.27
CA THR A 250 -17.97 -0.66 8.11
C THR A 250 -16.75 -0.70 9.00
N PHE A 251 -15.77 0.16 8.77
CA PHE A 251 -14.62 0.25 9.67
C PHE A 251 -15.11 0.64 11.08
N PRO A 252 -14.65 -0.05 12.15
CA PRO A 252 -15.17 0.19 13.49
C PRO A 252 -14.91 1.61 13.97
N THR A 253 -15.91 2.20 14.59
CA THR A 253 -15.77 3.48 15.29
C THR A 253 -15.01 3.31 16.60
N VAL A 254 -14.54 4.42 17.17
CA VAL A 254 -13.91 4.44 18.50
C VAL A 254 -14.88 3.87 19.57
N GLN A 255 -16.17 4.16 19.47
CA GLN A 255 -17.18 3.68 20.41
C GLN A 255 -17.42 2.17 20.29
N GLU A 256 -17.49 1.64 19.07
CA GLU A 256 -17.62 0.21 18.82
C GLU A 256 -16.38 -0.54 19.33
N ALA A 257 -15.19 0.00 19.07
CA ALA A 257 -13.94 -0.59 19.56
C ALA A 257 -13.85 -0.59 21.09
N ALA A 258 -14.26 0.49 21.75
CA ALA A 258 -14.28 0.59 23.21
C ALA A 258 -15.26 -0.40 23.86
N ALA A 259 -16.37 -0.72 23.16
CA ALA A 259 -17.38 -1.68 23.64
C ALA A 259 -17.09 -3.13 23.22
N TYR A 260 -16.06 -3.38 22.40
CA TYR A 260 -15.78 -4.70 21.84
C TYR A 260 -15.30 -5.69 22.91
N PRO A 261 -15.91 -6.88 23.01
CA PRO A 261 -15.58 -7.87 24.03
C PRO A 261 -14.29 -8.63 23.70
N LEU A 262 -13.16 -8.10 24.13
CA LEU A 262 -11.85 -8.71 23.88
C LEU A 262 -11.60 -9.93 24.78
N SER A 263 -11.32 -11.07 24.19
CA SER A 263 -10.79 -12.26 24.87
C SER A 263 -9.32 -12.07 25.29
N GLN A 264 -8.77 -13.00 26.05
CA GLN A 264 -7.35 -13.00 26.38
C GLN A 264 -6.46 -13.19 25.13
N GLU A 265 -6.90 -14.02 24.19
CA GLU A 265 -6.22 -14.27 22.91
C GLU A 265 -6.24 -13.03 22.03
N ASP A 266 -7.38 -12.31 21.96
CA ASP A 266 -7.49 -11.04 21.23
C ASP A 266 -6.48 -10.01 21.76
N ARG A 267 -6.38 -9.87 23.09
CA ARG A 267 -5.42 -8.95 23.69
C ARG A 267 -3.97 -9.30 23.35
N ALA A 268 -3.63 -10.58 23.38
CA ALA A 268 -2.30 -11.05 23.00
C ALA A 268 -2.01 -10.78 21.52
N GLN A 269 -3.00 -10.96 20.64
CA GLN A 269 -2.85 -10.66 19.22
C GLN A 269 -2.71 -9.17 18.95
N ILE A 270 -3.47 -8.33 19.65
CA ILE A 270 -3.36 -6.87 19.58
C ILE A 270 -1.95 -6.40 19.94
N GLU A 271 -1.35 -6.93 21.03
CA GLU A 271 0.02 -6.58 21.41
C GLU A 271 1.05 -6.93 20.32
N ILE A 272 0.83 -8.02 19.60
CA ILE A 272 1.68 -8.39 18.45
C ILE A 272 1.44 -7.44 17.27
N ASN A 273 0.19 -7.11 16.96
CA ASN A 273 -0.15 -6.24 15.84
C ASN A 273 0.37 -4.80 16.04
N ARG A 274 0.28 -4.28 17.27
CA ARG A 274 0.77 -2.94 17.63
C ARG A 274 2.27 -2.74 17.36
N GLN A 275 3.08 -3.80 17.37
CA GLN A 275 4.50 -3.71 17.03
C GLN A 275 4.76 -3.30 15.56
N ARG A 276 3.72 -3.35 14.72
CA ARG A 276 3.75 -3.04 13.28
C ARG A 276 3.07 -1.72 12.94
N VAL A 277 2.71 -0.93 13.97
CA VAL A 277 1.98 0.33 13.83
C VAL A 277 2.82 1.47 14.37
N VAL A 278 2.92 2.54 13.61
CA VAL A 278 3.46 3.82 14.09
C VAL A 278 2.31 4.61 14.71
N VAL A 279 2.40 4.95 15.99
CA VAL A 279 1.32 5.60 16.73
C VAL A 279 1.84 6.70 17.64
N GLY A 280 1.10 7.80 17.76
CA GLY A 280 1.39 8.89 18.69
C GLY A 280 0.95 10.26 18.20
N THR A 281 1.40 11.29 18.91
CA THR A 281 1.33 12.68 18.47
C THR A 281 2.26 12.91 17.27
N LEU A 282 2.14 14.05 16.61
CA LEU A 282 2.94 14.37 15.42
C LEU A 282 4.45 14.18 15.64
N ASP A 283 4.98 14.68 16.76
CA ASP A 283 6.42 14.56 17.08
C ASP A 283 6.84 13.11 17.33
N GLN A 284 5.96 12.32 17.96
CA GLN A 284 6.22 10.90 18.21
C GLN A 284 6.18 10.08 16.92
N VAL A 285 5.17 10.31 16.07
CA VAL A 285 5.02 9.67 14.76
C VAL A 285 6.20 10.02 13.86
N LYS A 286 6.55 11.31 13.79
CA LYS A 286 7.69 11.75 12.98
C LYS A 286 8.98 11.05 13.38
N ARG A 287 9.30 11.00 14.68
CA ARG A 287 10.50 10.30 15.18
C ARG A 287 10.50 8.82 14.80
N GLN A 288 9.37 8.11 15.01
CA GLN A 288 9.27 6.69 14.66
C GLN A 288 9.46 6.46 13.15
N LEU A 289 8.90 7.31 12.30
CA LEU A 289 9.08 7.22 10.84
C LEU A 289 10.54 7.51 10.45
N ASP A 290 11.16 8.53 11.03
CA ASP A 290 12.58 8.86 10.78
C ASP A 290 13.51 7.72 11.24
N ASP A 291 13.25 7.14 12.42
CA ASP A 291 14.00 5.99 12.94
C ASP A 291 13.86 4.75 12.05
N LEU A 292 12.65 4.47 11.54
CA LEU A 292 12.42 3.38 10.58
C LEU A 292 13.18 3.61 9.29
N ALA A 293 13.09 4.80 8.72
CA ALA A 293 13.78 5.15 7.49
C ALA A 293 15.30 5.03 7.64
N ALA A 294 15.86 5.58 8.74
CA ALA A 294 17.29 5.51 9.02
C ALA A 294 17.78 4.07 9.27
N SER A 295 17.02 3.27 10.07
CA SER A 295 17.39 1.89 10.39
C SER A 295 17.36 0.95 9.18
N LEU A 296 16.59 1.30 8.15
CA LEU A 296 16.37 0.49 6.95
C LEU A 296 17.03 1.08 5.70
N ASP A 297 17.71 2.22 5.83
CA ASP A 297 18.33 2.96 4.72
C ASP A 297 17.34 3.20 3.58
N LEU A 298 16.24 3.91 3.88
CA LEU A 298 15.17 4.21 2.96
C LEU A 298 15.00 5.72 2.76
N GLU A 299 14.81 6.11 1.51
CA GLU A 299 14.52 7.51 1.11
C GLU A 299 13.00 7.79 1.04
N GLU A 300 12.17 6.73 0.99
CA GLU A 300 10.73 6.83 0.87
C GLU A 300 10.01 5.93 1.88
N LEU A 301 8.98 6.48 2.54
CA LEU A 301 8.01 5.73 3.34
C LEU A 301 6.60 5.92 2.81
N MET A 302 5.82 4.84 2.80
CA MET A 302 4.41 4.84 2.43
C MET A 302 3.55 4.71 3.68
N VAL A 303 2.86 5.79 4.03
CA VAL A 303 1.99 5.83 5.21
C VAL A 303 0.60 5.31 4.86
N ILE A 304 0.02 4.54 5.76
CA ILE A 304 -1.34 4.01 5.66
C ILE A 304 -2.13 4.55 6.85
N PRO A 305 -2.88 5.65 6.68
CA PRO A 305 -3.68 6.24 7.78
C PRO A 305 -4.98 5.45 7.97
N LEU A 306 -4.87 4.23 8.48
CA LEU A 306 -6.01 3.33 8.66
C LEU A 306 -6.73 3.62 9.99
N VAL A 307 -7.45 4.75 10.01
CA VAL A 307 -8.18 5.27 11.18
C VAL A 307 -9.61 5.69 10.78
N PRO A 308 -10.59 5.56 11.70
CA PRO A 308 -11.97 5.94 11.39
C PRO A 308 -12.11 7.44 11.14
N ASP A 309 -13.07 7.80 10.32
CA ASP A 309 -13.43 9.14 9.87
C ASP A 309 -12.38 9.76 8.91
N ILE A 310 -12.88 10.14 7.73
CA ILE A 310 -12.10 10.81 6.69
C ILE A 310 -11.35 12.05 7.20
N LYS A 311 -11.91 12.77 8.18
CA LYS A 311 -11.27 13.96 8.77
C LYS A 311 -9.98 13.62 9.51
N ASN A 312 -9.91 12.48 10.19
CA ASN A 312 -8.70 12.03 10.86
C ASN A 312 -7.63 11.63 9.83
N ARG A 313 -8.02 10.98 8.73
CA ARG A 313 -7.12 10.64 7.63
C ARG A 313 -6.56 11.89 6.94
N GLN A 314 -7.43 12.88 6.65
CA GLN A 314 -7.02 14.17 6.10
C GLN A 314 -6.09 14.93 7.04
N ALA A 315 -6.41 15.00 8.33
CA ALA A 315 -5.57 15.65 9.33
C ALA A 315 -4.19 14.99 9.45
N THR A 316 -4.12 13.65 9.36
CA THR A 316 -2.86 12.91 9.34
C THR A 316 -2.01 13.32 8.14
N LEU A 317 -2.59 13.37 6.92
CA LEU A 317 -1.85 13.80 5.73
C LEU A 317 -1.37 15.24 5.83
N GLN A 318 -2.21 16.16 6.30
CA GLN A 318 -1.85 17.57 6.48
C GLN A 318 -0.71 17.75 7.49
N ALA A 319 -0.79 17.10 8.64
CA ALA A 319 0.21 17.20 9.69
C ALA A 319 1.57 16.63 9.24
N LEU A 320 1.58 15.47 8.59
CA LEU A 320 2.81 14.88 8.06
C LEU A 320 3.41 15.72 6.94
N ALA A 321 2.60 16.23 6.00
CA ALA A 321 3.10 17.07 4.93
C ALA A 321 3.76 18.35 5.46
N GLN A 322 3.18 18.96 6.50
CA GLN A 322 3.77 20.12 7.17
C GLN A 322 5.09 19.76 7.88
N ALA A 323 5.11 18.65 8.63
CA ALA A 323 6.28 18.21 9.38
C ALA A 323 7.49 17.84 8.51
N TYR A 324 7.23 17.33 7.31
CA TYR A 324 8.23 16.96 6.30
C TYR A 324 8.44 18.01 5.21
N GLN A 325 7.71 19.13 5.26
CA GLN A 325 7.81 20.25 4.32
C GLN A 325 7.67 19.86 2.84
N LEU A 326 6.75 18.91 2.55
CA LEU A 326 6.65 18.27 1.22
C LEU A 326 6.42 19.24 0.05
N ASN A 327 5.86 20.44 0.29
CA ASN A 327 5.62 21.44 -0.75
C ASN A 327 6.79 22.40 -1.01
N GLN A 328 7.84 22.41 -0.19
CA GLN A 328 8.92 23.40 -0.30
C GLN A 328 9.97 23.00 -1.34
N ASP A 329 10.22 21.71 -1.51
CA ASP A 329 11.21 21.21 -2.47
C ASP A 329 10.80 21.42 -3.94
N LYS A 330 9.50 21.58 -4.22
CA LYS A 330 8.96 21.77 -5.58
C LYS A 330 9.01 23.20 -6.10
N LYS A 331 9.12 24.21 -5.23
CA LYS A 331 9.30 25.60 -5.65
C LYS A 331 10.72 25.93 -6.14
N SER A 332 11.69 25.08 -5.83
CA SER A 332 13.08 25.23 -6.27
C SER A 332 13.37 24.63 -7.66
N GLU A 333 12.48 23.79 -8.19
CA GLU A 333 12.62 23.21 -9.54
C GLU A 333 11.90 24.02 -10.64
N GLU A 334 11.04 24.99 -10.27
CA GLU A 334 10.35 25.89 -11.19
C GLU A 334 11.06 27.26 -11.39
N LEU A 335 12.23 27.46 -10.78
CA LEU A 335 13.10 28.62 -10.95
C LEU A 335 14.40 28.23 -11.67
#